data_c1d28b0787aef0900d061c0da41a3336
#
_entry.id   c1d28b0787aef0900d061c0da41a3336
#
_cell.length_a   1.000
_cell.length_b   1.000
_cell.length_c   1.000
_cell.angle_alpha   90.00
_cell.angle_beta   90.00
_cell.angle_gamma   90.00
#
_symmetry.space_group_name_H-M   'P 1'
#
loop_
_entity.id
_entity.type
_entity.pdbx_description
1 polymer ?
#
loop_
_entity_poly.entity_id
_entity_poly.type
_entity_poly.pdbx_seq_one_letter_code
_entity_poly.pdbx_strand_id
1 'polypeptide(L)'
;MPYSKQCLFAASFAAAAMLAGQASAQMPAAIEAPGETVVATFHAEGAQVYECKAGADGKLAWAFREPIATLLADGKTIGRHYAGPNWEHADGSAVVGKAAGNAPGATANDIPWLKLEVTSQRGSGVLSGVTTVQRINTQGGKLAGACDKAGSFSSAPYAADYVFLRKG
;
A
#
# COMPACT_ATOMS: atom_id res chain seq x y z
N MET A 1 5.18 -27.94 76.60
CA MET A 1 5.31 -26.95 75.56
C MET A 1 5.67 -27.65 74.27
N PRO A 2 4.72 -27.75 73.26
CA PRO A 2 5.09 -28.34 71.99
C PRO A 2 5.24 -27.25 70.93
N TYR A 3 6.36 -27.28 70.22
CA TYR A 3 6.64 -26.45 69.06
C TYR A 3 5.81 -26.86 67.82
N SER A 4 5.02 -25.94 67.31
CA SER A 4 4.31 -26.10 66.03
C SER A 4 5.27 -25.85 64.87
N LYS A 5 5.45 -26.85 63.98
CA LYS A 5 6.17 -26.73 62.72
C LYS A 5 5.22 -26.22 61.63
N GLN A 6 5.41 -24.99 61.18
CA GLN A 6 4.72 -24.46 60.00
C GLN A 6 5.46 -24.93 58.75
N CYS A 7 4.78 -25.71 57.88
CA CYS A 7 5.23 -26.04 56.53
C CYS A 7 4.88 -24.90 55.58
N LEU A 8 5.87 -24.21 55.03
CA LEU A 8 5.70 -23.27 53.90
C LEU A 8 5.63 -24.07 52.61
N PHE A 9 4.47 -24.05 51.96
CA PHE A 9 4.29 -24.49 50.59
C PHE A 9 4.69 -23.33 49.67
N ALA A 10 5.81 -23.46 48.96
CA ALA A 10 6.17 -22.58 47.89
C ALA A 10 5.46 -22.98 46.58
N ALA A 11 4.49 -22.22 46.15
CA ALA A 11 3.83 -22.40 44.85
C ALA A 11 4.67 -21.74 43.75
N SER A 12 5.32 -22.56 42.93
CA SER A 12 6.04 -22.08 41.72
C SER A 12 5.03 -21.82 40.59
N PHE A 13 4.79 -20.57 40.29
CA PHE A 13 4.08 -20.17 39.06
C PHE A 13 5.02 -20.22 37.86
N ALA A 14 4.85 -21.22 37.00
CA ALA A 14 5.50 -21.26 35.69
C ALA A 14 4.71 -20.35 34.73
N ALA A 15 5.26 -19.18 34.41
CA ALA A 15 4.72 -18.30 33.36
C ALA A 15 5.08 -18.87 31.99
N ALA A 16 4.11 -19.47 31.28
CA ALA A 16 4.25 -19.83 29.87
C ALA A 16 4.15 -18.57 29.02
N ALA A 17 5.29 -18.09 28.51
CA ALA A 17 5.33 -17.02 27.51
C ALA A 17 4.83 -17.57 26.17
N MET A 18 3.62 -17.21 25.77
CA MET A 18 3.10 -17.46 24.42
C MET A 18 3.84 -16.51 23.46
N LEU A 19 4.78 -17.02 22.69
CA LEU A 19 5.32 -16.36 21.50
C LEU A 19 4.21 -16.36 20.44
N ALA A 20 3.45 -15.27 20.36
CA ALA A 20 2.59 -15.01 19.22
C ALA A 20 3.49 -14.76 18.00
N GLY A 21 3.72 -15.80 17.19
CA GLY A 21 4.38 -15.67 15.90
C GLY A 21 3.55 -14.72 15.03
N GLN A 22 4.12 -13.58 14.65
CA GLN A 22 3.52 -12.71 13.64
C GLN A 22 3.58 -13.48 12.32
N ALA A 23 2.42 -14.01 11.88
CA ALA A 23 2.27 -14.52 10.54
C ALA A 23 2.49 -13.35 9.57
N SER A 24 3.64 -13.32 8.90
CA SER A 24 3.86 -12.43 7.77
C SER A 24 2.78 -12.77 6.73
N ALA A 25 1.89 -11.82 6.42
CA ALA A 25 0.88 -12.03 5.41
C ALA A 25 1.58 -12.40 4.09
N GLN A 26 1.32 -13.59 3.59
CA GLN A 26 1.91 -14.05 2.34
C GLN A 26 1.42 -13.16 1.20
N MET A 27 2.34 -12.76 0.31
CA MET A 27 2.00 -11.96 -0.88
C MET A 27 0.97 -12.72 -1.73
N PRO A 28 -0.16 -12.12 -2.11
CA PRO A 28 -1.12 -12.76 -3.00
C PRO A 28 -0.49 -13.08 -4.37
N ALA A 29 -0.67 -14.32 -4.87
CA ALA A 29 -0.07 -14.79 -6.12
C ALA A 29 -0.34 -13.87 -7.32
N ALA A 30 -1.51 -13.21 -7.37
CA ALA A 30 -1.87 -12.30 -8.46
C ALA A 30 -0.97 -11.05 -8.57
N ILE A 31 -0.24 -10.72 -7.49
CA ILE A 31 0.64 -9.54 -7.44
C ILE A 31 2.10 -9.90 -7.14
N GLU A 32 2.43 -11.19 -7.07
CA GLU A 32 3.82 -11.64 -6.93
C GLU A 32 4.67 -11.23 -8.15
N ALA A 33 5.96 -11.00 -7.89
CA ALA A 33 6.98 -10.71 -8.90
C ALA A 33 8.16 -11.68 -8.74
N PRO A 34 7.97 -12.97 -9.08
CA PRO A 34 8.98 -13.99 -8.87
C PRO A 34 10.24 -13.70 -9.68
N GLY A 35 11.41 -13.90 -9.08
CA GLY A 35 12.71 -13.65 -9.71
C GLY A 35 13.11 -12.19 -9.81
N GLU A 36 12.32 -11.26 -9.29
CA GLU A 36 12.69 -9.86 -9.21
C GLU A 36 13.27 -9.48 -7.83
N THR A 37 14.18 -8.54 -7.80
CA THR A 37 14.83 -8.05 -6.59
C THR A 37 14.26 -6.69 -6.19
N VAL A 38 14.00 -6.50 -4.90
CA VAL A 38 13.55 -5.20 -4.36
C VAL A 38 14.69 -4.18 -4.46
N VAL A 39 14.39 -3.05 -5.10
CA VAL A 39 15.29 -1.89 -5.25
C VAL A 39 15.04 -0.86 -4.15
N ALA A 40 13.76 -0.58 -3.88
CA ALA A 40 13.33 0.39 -2.86
C ALA A 40 11.91 0.07 -2.39
N THR A 41 11.58 0.54 -1.19
CA THR A 41 10.19 0.57 -0.68
C THR A 41 9.94 1.97 -0.12
N PHE A 42 8.86 2.61 -0.58
CA PHE A 42 8.46 3.93 -0.11
C PHE A 42 7.04 3.89 0.43
N HIS A 43 6.84 4.54 1.57
CA HIS A 43 5.51 4.80 2.08
C HIS A 43 4.87 5.95 1.30
N ALA A 44 3.57 5.90 1.07
CA ALA A 44 2.82 6.95 0.39
C ALA A 44 1.64 7.40 1.25
N GLU A 45 1.49 8.71 1.37
CA GLU A 45 0.34 9.35 1.98
C GLU A 45 -0.27 10.39 1.04
N GLY A 46 -1.59 10.37 0.89
CA GLY A 46 -2.28 11.28 -0.02
C GLY A 46 -3.76 10.97 -0.20
N ALA A 47 -4.25 11.13 -1.41
CA ALA A 47 -5.65 10.89 -1.75
C ALA A 47 -5.79 10.25 -3.14
N GLN A 48 -6.83 9.43 -3.28
CA GLN A 48 -7.39 9.06 -4.58
C GLN A 48 -8.43 10.11 -4.96
N VAL A 49 -8.27 10.75 -6.11
CA VAL A 49 -9.19 11.76 -6.64
C VAL A 49 -10.19 11.08 -7.55
N TYR A 50 -11.45 11.42 -7.36
CA TYR A 50 -12.59 10.93 -8.12
C TYR A 50 -13.32 12.09 -8.79
N GLU A 51 -13.87 11.83 -9.96
CA GLU A 51 -14.70 12.76 -10.71
C GLU A 51 -16.10 12.16 -10.85
N CYS A 52 -17.12 12.99 -10.63
CA CYS A 52 -18.51 12.61 -10.86
C CYS A 52 -18.78 12.55 -12.35
N LYS A 53 -19.02 11.36 -12.89
CA LYS A 53 -19.26 11.11 -14.33
C LYS A 53 -20.53 10.32 -14.56
N ALA A 54 -21.18 10.56 -15.70
CA ALA A 54 -22.24 9.70 -16.19
C ALA A 54 -21.65 8.35 -16.63
N GLY A 55 -22.21 7.25 -16.11
CA GLY A 55 -21.96 5.92 -16.62
C GLY A 55 -22.66 5.64 -17.95
N ALA A 56 -22.50 4.44 -18.47
CA ALA A 56 -23.16 4.01 -19.71
C ALA A 56 -24.71 4.00 -19.62
N ASP A 57 -25.24 3.87 -18.41
CA ASP A 57 -26.67 3.95 -18.09
C ASP A 57 -27.18 5.39 -17.85
N GLY A 58 -26.33 6.39 -18.04
CA GLY A 58 -26.63 7.81 -17.82
C GLY A 58 -26.66 8.24 -16.35
N LYS A 59 -26.45 7.33 -15.38
CA LYS A 59 -26.42 7.67 -13.96
C LYS A 59 -25.09 8.25 -13.55
N LEU A 60 -25.15 9.26 -12.69
CA LEU A 60 -23.95 9.88 -12.15
C LEU A 60 -23.35 9.02 -11.03
N ALA A 61 -22.05 8.72 -11.14
CA ALA A 61 -21.31 7.99 -10.14
C ALA A 61 -19.86 8.50 -10.02
N TRP A 62 -19.23 8.26 -8.87
CA TRP A 62 -17.83 8.56 -8.65
C TRP A 62 -16.96 7.61 -9.47
N ALA A 63 -16.17 8.16 -10.39
CA ALA A 63 -15.19 7.46 -11.20
C ALA A 63 -13.79 7.87 -10.77
N PHE A 64 -12.91 6.89 -10.52
CA PHE A 64 -11.50 7.17 -10.21
C PHE A 64 -10.84 7.96 -11.35
N ARG A 65 -10.10 9.01 -10.99
CA ARG A 65 -9.39 9.86 -11.92
C ARG A 65 -7.87 9.71 -11.79
N GLU A 66 -7.33 9.99 -10.60
CA GLU A 66 -5.88 10.01 -10.37
C GLU A 66 -5.52 9.90 -8.90
N PRO A 67 -4.32 9.38 -8.56
CA PRO A 67 -3.73 9.53 -7.24
C PRO A 67 -3.02 10.88 -7.14
N ILE A 68 -2.97 11.41 -5.92
CA ILE A 68 -2.08 12.51 -5.53
C ILE A 68 -1.49 12.12 -4.17
N ALA A 69 -0.19 11.79 -4.14
CA ALA A 69 0.46 11.37 -2.90
C ALA A 69 1.92 11.80 -2.81
N THR A 70 2.36 12.03 -1.59
CA THR A 70 3.76 12.20 -1.22
C THR A 70 4.39 10.84 -0.98
N LEU A 71 5.59 10.62 -1.49
CA LEU A 71 6.41 9.44 -1.17
C LEU A 71 7.35 9.78 -0.01
N LEU A 72 7.41 8.88 0.96
CA LEU A 72 8.14 9.06 2.21
C LEU A 72 9.13 7.90 2.41
N ALA A 73 10.30 8.23 2.93
CA ALA A 73 11.26 7.29 3.48
C ALA A 73 11.86 7.89 4.76
N ASP A 74 11.92 7.12 5.84
CA ASP A 74 12.43 7.55 7.16
C ASP A 74 11.79 8.88 7.64
N GLY A 75 10.48 9.03 7.39
CA GLY A 75 9.71 10.23 7.76
C GLY A 75 10.01 11.49 6.93
N LYS A 76 10.80 11.36 5.85
CA LYS A 76 11.13 12.48 4.96
C LYS A 76 10.44 12.34 3.61
N THR A 77 10.00 13.45 3.04
CA THR A 77 9.53 13.50 1.65
C THR A 77 10.69 13.22 0.70
N ILE A 78 10.53 12.17 -0.12
CA ILE A 78 11.54 11.73 -1.09
C ILE A 78 11.00 11.73 -2.53
N GLY A 79 9.74 12.07 -2.74
CA GLY A 79 9.13 12.05 -4.06
C GLY A 79 7.62 12.22 -4.04
N ARG A 80 7.01 11.93 -5.17
CA ARG A 80 5.56 12.06 -5.38
C ARG A 80 5.01 10.96 -6.28
N HIS A 81 3.72 10.67 -6.10
CA HIS A 81 2.93 9.77 -6.94
C HIS A 81 1.71 10.52 -7.48
N TYR A 82 1.49 10.44 -8.79
CA TYR A 82 0.47 11.22 -9.49
C TYR A 82 -0.05 10.51 -10.75
N ALA A 83 -0.93 11.19 -11.50
CA ALA A 83 -1.57 10.64 -12.69
C ALA A 83 -0.59 9.98 -13.68
N GLY A 84 -1.00 8.83 -14.22
CA GLY A 84 -0.25 8.09 -15.21
C GLY A 84 -0.33 6.56 -15.10
N PRO A 85 -0.23 5.92 -13.95
CA PRO A 85 0.34 6.32 -12.65
C PRO A 85 1.87 6.53 -12.72
N ASN A 86 2.33 7.63 -12.20
CA ASN A 86 3.75 8.02 -12.14
C ASN A 86 4.27 7.98 -10.70
N TRP A 87 5.49 7.51 -10.52
CA TRP A 87 6.30 7.67 -9.32
C TRP A 87 7.57 8.42 -9.70
N GLU A 88 7.82 9.53 -9.02
CA GLU A 88 8.96 10.40 -9.25
C GLU A 88 9.70 10.61 -7.95
N HIS A 89 10.98 10.27 -7.93
CA HIS A 89 11.87 10.47 -6.81
C HIS A 89 12.60 11.81 -6.90
N ALA A 90 13.03 12.36 -5.77
CA ALA A 90 13.69 13.66 -5.68
C ALA A 90 15.04 13.73 -6.43
N ASP A 91 15.66 12.58 -6.73
CA ASP A 91 16.88 12.52 -7.55
C ASP A 91 16.61 12.69 -9.06
N GLY A 92 15.35 12.89 -9.47
CA GLY A 92 14.93 13.07 -10.86
C GLY A 92 14.60 11.77 -11.60
N SER A 93 14.84 10.61 -11.00
CA SER A 93 14.39 9.34 -11.58
C SER A 93 12.88 9.16 -11.44
N ALA A 94 12.25 8.60 -12.47
CA ALA A 94 10.82 8.34 -12.44
C ALA A 94 10.44 7.13 -13.29
N VAL A 95 9.31 6.51 -12.92
CA VAL A 95 8.70 5.40 -13.66
C VAL A 95 7.21 5.62 -13.85
N VAL A 96 6.69 5.13 -14.97
CA VAL A 96 5.26 5.04 -15.28
C VAL A 96 4.87 3.57 -15.31
N GLY A 97 3.78 3.22 -14.65
CA GLY A 97 3.31 1.84 -14.60
C GLY A 97 1.98 1.62 -15.30
N LYS A 98 1.69 0.35 -15.58
CA LYS A 98 0.40 -0.14 -16.05
C LYS A 98 -0.02 -1.32 -15.18
N ALA A 99 -1.25 -1.33 -14.69
CA ALA A 99 -1.75 -2.42 -13.88
C ALA A 99 -1.70 -3.76 -14.64
N ALA A 100 -1.11 -4.77 -14.00
CA ALA A 100 -0.92 -6.13 -14.52
C ALA A 100 -1.52 -7.21 -13.60
N GLY A 101 -1.82 -6.90 -12.36
CA GLY A 101 -2.47 -7.80 -11.41
C GLY A 101 -3.02 -7.03 -10.21
N ASN A 102 -3.99 -7.63 -9.52
CA ASN A 102 -4.57 -7.03 -8.32
C ASN A 102 -4.97 -8.10 -7.30
N ALA A 103 -5.06 -7.66 -6.04
CA ALA A 103 -5.63 -8.41 -4.93
C ALA A 103 -6.45 -7.46 -4.04
N PRO A 104 -7.44 -7.96 -3.30
CA PRO A 104 -8.23 -7.11 -2.40
C PRO A 104 -7.36 -6.40 -1.36
N GLY A 105 -7.77 -5.19 -0.94
CA GLY A 105 -7.28 -4.57 0.28
C GLY A 105 -7.76 -5.32 1.53
N ALA A 106 -7.24 -4.96 2.70
CA ALA A 106 -7.59 -5.61 3.96
C ALA A 106 -9.05 -5.40 4.37
N THR A 107 -9.63 -4.27 3.98
CA THR A 107 -11.04 -3.93 4.24
C THR A 107 -11.77 -3.51 2.97
N ALA A 108 -13.10 -3.41 3.04
CA ALA A 108 -13.93 -2.96 1.93
C ALA A 108 -13.68 -1.48 1.55
N ASN A 109 -13.08 -0.68 2.44
CA ASN A 109 -12.78 0.73 2.23
C ASN A 109 -11.40 0.96 1.60
N ASP A 110 -10.58 -0.08 1.52
CA ASP A 110 -9.23 0.02 1.00
C ASP A 110 -9.20 -0.17 -0.51
N ILE A 111 -8.40 0.63 -1.19
CA ILE A 111 -8.10 0.39 -2.60
C ILE A 111 -7.33 -0.93 -2.76
N PRO A 112 -7.49 -1.65 -3.89
CA PRO A 112 -6.83 -2.94 -4.10
C PRO A 112 -5.30 -2.84 -4.02
N TRP A 113 -4.66 -3.90 -3.59
CA TRP A 113 -3.25 -4.13 -3.84
C TRP A 113 -3.03 -4.34 -5.34
N LEU A 114 -1.92 -3.88 -5.88
CA LEU A 114 -1.64 -3.95 -7.31
C LEU A 114 -0.21 -4.46 -7.58
N LYS A 115 -0.07 -5.17 -8.70
CA LYS A 115 1.18 -5.25 -9.44
C LYS A 115 1.05 -4.40 -10.70
N LEU A 116 2.06 -3.58 -10.97
CA LEU A 116 2.13 -2.74 -12.16
C LEU A 116 3.44 -3.04 -12.90
N GLU A 117 3.36 -3.22 -14.21
CA GLU A 117 4.52 -3.29 -15.08
C GLU A 117 4.96 -1.88 -15.45
N VAL A 118 6.26 -1.62 -15.39
CA VAL A 118 6.82 -0.34 -15.81
C VAL A 118 6.83 -0.25 -17.33
N THR A 119 6.18 0.77 -17.87
CA THR A 119 6.05 1.00 -19.30
C THR A 119 6.96 2.11 -19.82
N SER A 120 7.43 2.99 -18.93
CA SER A 120 8.31 4.10 -19.27
C SER A 120 9.14 4.51 -18.06
N GLN A 121 10.36 4.98 -18.33
CA GLN A 121 11.31 5.46 -17.32
C GLN A 121 11.95 6.75 -17.78
N ARG A 122 12.40 7.59 -16.85
CA ARG A 122 13.22 8.77 -17.12
C ARG A 122 14.19 9.03 -15.97
N GLY A 123 15.25 9.77 -16.29
CA GLY A 123 16.30 10.13 -15.32
C GLY A 123 17.18 8.94 -14.93
N SER A 124 18.19 9.25 -14.14
CA SER A 124 19.06 8.26 -13.49
C SER A 124 19.01 8.44 -11.99
N GLY A 125 18.88 7.35 -11.23
CA GLY A 125 18.75 7.39 -9.77
C GLY A 125 18.13 6.12 -9.23
N VAL A 126 17.51 6.21 -8.05
CA VAL A 126 17.03 5.02 -7.31
C VAL A 126 15.99 4.22 -8.09
N LEU A 127 15.16 4.86 -8.92
CA LEU A 127 14.15 4.18 -9.72
C LEU A 127 14.65 3.68 -11.08
N SER A 128 15.93 3.87 -11.41
CA SER A 128 16.51 3.40 -12.67
C SER A 128 16.51 1.87 -12.77
N GLY A 129 16.04 1.35 -13.91
CA GLY A 129 15.97 -0.09 -14.17
C GLY A 129 14.87 -0.82 -13.41
N VAL A 130 13.97 -0.14 -12.72
CA VAL A 130 12.77 -0.75 -12.11
C VAL A 130 11.87 -1.29 -13.23
N THR A 131 11.44 -2.54 -13.10
CA THR A 131 10.57 -3.22 -14.07
C THR A 131 9.15 -3.44 -13.54
N THR A 132 9.01 -3.50 -12.22
CA THR A 132 7.73 -3.75 -11.56
C THR A 132 7.56 -2.83 -10.36
N VAL A 133 6.33 -2.35 -10.14
CA VAL A 133 5.91 -1.65 -8.93
C VAL A 133 4.77 -2.44 -8.29
N GLN A 134 4.87 -2.71 -6.99
CA GLN A 134 3.74 -3.24 -6.22
C GLN A 134 3.19 -2.15 -5.31
N ARG A 135 1.87 -2.03 -5.24
CA ARG A 135 1.15 -1.28 -4.22
C ARG A 135 0.57 -2.26 -3.23
N ILE A 136 1.00 -2.19 -1.99
CA ILE A 136 0.59 -3.10 -0.91
C ILE A 136 0.23 -2.31 0.36
N ASN A 137 -0.29 -2.98 1.37
CA ASN A 137 -0.61 -2.40 2.68
C ASN A 137 -1.51 -1.15 2.56
N THR A 138 -2.45 -1.18 1.62
CA THR A 138 -3.35 -0.06 1.36
C THR A 138 -4.30 0.18 2.53
N GLN A 139 -4.53 1.45 2.84
CA GLN A 139 -5.48 1.92 3.84
C GLN A 139 -6.34 3.03 3.22
N GLY A 140 -7.64 2.84 3.20
CA GLY A 140 -8.59 3.80 2.63
C GLY A 140 -8.49 3.98 1.12
N GLY A 141 -8.83 5.14 0.64
CA GLY A 141 -8.73 5.57 -0.76
C GLY A 141 -9.91 5.19 -1.62
N LYS A 142 -10.84 4.36 -1.16
CA LYS A 142 -12.00 3.93 -1.95
C LYS A 142 -13.17 4.89 -1.80
N LEU A 143 -13.67 5.36 -2.92
CA LEU A 143 -14.92 6.09 -3.01
C LEU A 143 -15.77 5.45 -4.13
N ALA A 144 -17.01 5.16 -3.83
CA ALA A 144 -17.96 4.56 -4.76
C ALA A 144 -19.38 5.10 -4.50
N GLY A 145 -20.29 4.84 -5.42
CA GLY A 145 -21.69 5.22 -5.32
C GLY A 145 -22.07 6.42 -6.18
N ALA A 146 -23.32 6.86 -6.02
CA ALA A 146 -23.89 7.97 -6.78
C ALA A 146 -23.27 9.31 -6.37
N CYS A 147 -23.30 10.26 -7.28
CA CYS A 147 -22.93 11.65 -7.06
C CYS A 147 -23.98 12.56 -7.72
N ASP A 148 -24.01 13.84 -7.30
CA ASP A 148 -25.14 14.72 -7.65
C ASP A 148 -24.85 15.67 -8.80
N LYS A 149 -23.57 15.98 -9.09
CA LYS A 149 -23.19 16.99 -10.08
C LYS A 149 -22.05 16.51 -10.97
N ALA A 150 -22.34 16.32 -12.25
CA ALA A 150 -21.33 15.96 -13.25
C ALA A 150 -20.16 16.97 -13.25
N GLY A 151 -18.94 16.47 -13.35
CA GLY A 151 -17.70 17.27 -13.34
C GLY A 151 -17.27 17.77 -11.95
N SER A 152 -18.01 17.45 -10.87
CA SER A 152 -17.50 17.70 -9.51
C SER A 152 -16.43 16.69 -9.13
N PHE A 153 -15.56 17.09 -8.20
CA PHE A 153 -14.46 16.26 -7.67
C PHE A 153 -14.65 15.95 -6.21
N SER A 154 -14.18 14.78 -5.82
CA SER A 154 -14.04 14.38 -4.42
C SER A 154 -12.71 13.64 -4.24
N SER A 155 -12.17 13.67 -3.03
CA SER A 155 -10.94 12.96 -2.69
C SER A 155 -11.16 12.03 -1.52
N ALA A 156 -10.61 10.82 -1.61
CA ALA A 156 -10.60 9.83 -0.54
C ALA A 156 -9.16 9.67 -0.03
N PRO A 157 -8.86 10.03 1.24
CA PRO A 157 -7.53 9.85 1.82
C PRO A 157 -7.09 8.38 1.75
N TYR A 158 -5.82 8.16 1.45
CA TYR A 158 -5.23 6.83 1.47
C TYR A 158 -3.77 6.85 1.90
N ALA A 159 -3.32 5.70 2.40
CA ALA A 159 -1.91 5.36 2.54
C ALA A 159 -1.63 4.01 1.87
N ALA A 160 -0.39 3.79 1.46
CA ALA A 160 0.07 2.53 0.88
C ALA A 160 1.59 2.43 0.94
N ASP A 161 2.12 1.22 0.79
CA ASP A 161 3.53 1.01 0.51
C ASP A 161 3.71 0.68 -0.97
N TYR A 162 4.68 1.33 -1.62
CA TYR A 162 5.11 1.04 -2.97
C TYR A 162 6.46 0.34 -2.94
N VAL A 163 6.49 -0.91 -3.42
CA VAL A 163 7.71 -1.71 -3.58
C VAL A 163 8.14 -1.64 -5.03
N PHE A 164 9.36 -1.19 -5.25
CA PHE A 164 9.97 -1.08 -6.58
C PHE A 164 10.93 -2.25 -6.79
N LEU A 165 10.72 -3.01 -7.86
CA LEU A 165 11.47 -4.24 -8.14
C LEU A 165 12.12 -4.17 -9.51
N ARG A 166 13.22 -4.93 -9.66
CA ARG A 166 13.98 -5.07 -10.91
C ARG A 166 14.17 -6.54 -11.23
N LYS A 167 14.00 -6.89 -12.51
CA LYS A 167 14.43 -8.19 -13.04
C LYS A 167 15.95 -8.29 -12.97
N GLY A 168 16.45 -9.49 -12.58
CA GLY A 168 17.85 -9.81 -12.59
C GLY A 168 18.42 -9.93 -14.02
#